data_f7eed8888e03fd192e60214141584e28
#
_entry.id   f7eed8888e03fd192e60214141584e28
#
_cell.length_a   1.000
_cell.length_b   1.000
_cell.length_c   1.000
_cell.angle_alpha   90.00
_cell.angle_beta   90.00
_cell.angle_gamma   90.00
#
_symmetry.space_group_name_H-M   'P 1'
#
loop_
_entity.id
_entity.type
_entity.pdbx_description
1 polymer ?
#
loop_
_entity_poly.entity_id
_entity_poly.type
_entity_poly.pdbx_seq_one_letter_code
_entity_poly.pdbx_strand_id
1 'polypeptide(L)'
;MKKFTTIFVMAAFALFMGSCVDNGKTDNNAENDDSTAVKTTLVAYFTASELRTTERVAKHLAEATDADLFEILPALAYTTEDLDWRDEDSRSTVEMKDSTARPEIAIKLENMDQYNTIYVGFPIWWYTAPRIINTFLEQYDFTGKTIIPFATSGGSGMGNSGEDLKKASAPNANWILPGKVLNGNPPVDSLKAWIATLDLK
;
A
#
# COMPACT_ATOMS: atom_id res chain seq x y z
N MET A 1 -18.91 -13.78 49.03
CA MET A 1 -18.80 -12.48 49.72
C MET A 1 -17.32 -12.23 50.00
N LYS A 2 -16.64 -11.44 49.22
CA LYS A 2 -15.29 -10.92 49.51
C LYS A 2 -15.26 -9.44 49.19
N LYS A 3 -14.96 -8.66 50.24
CA LYS A 3 -15.05 -7.20 50.31
C LYS A 3 -13.86 -6.57 49.54
N PHE A 4 -14.14 -5.59 48.71
CA PHE A 4 -13.16 -4.68 48.13
C PHE A 4 -12.84 -3.55 49.13
N THR A 5 -11.54 -3.37 49.41
CA THR A 5 -11.06 -2.28 50.25
C THR A 5 -10.43 -1.23 49.32
N THR A 6 -11.04 -0.05 49.27
CA THR A 6 -10.56 1.13 48.56
C THR A 6 -9.55 1.85 49.43
N ILE A 7 -8.32 2.06 48.95
CA ILE A 7 -7.31 2.89 49.62
C ILE A 7 -7.25 4.24 48.89
N PHE A 8 -7.63 5.29 49.62
CA PHE A 8 -7.44 6.70 49.26
C PHE A 8 -6.04 7.12 49.72
N VAL A 9 -5.21 7.62 48.83
CA VAL A 9 -3.97 8.30 49.19
C VAL A 9 -4.12 9.78 48.85
N MET A 10 -4.18 10.59 49.91
CA MET A 10 -4.07 12.06 49.88
C MET A 10 -2.60 12.43 49.69
N ALA A 11 -2.27 13.20 48.68
CA ALA A 11 -0.95 13.84 48.55
C ALA A 11 -1.04 15.33 48.91
N ALA A 12 -0.21 15.72 49.83
CA ALA A 12 -0.13 17.06 50.39
C ALA A 12 0.61 18.01 49.42
N PHE A 13 0.08 19.23 49.36
CA PHE A 13 0.66 20.41 48.73
C PHE A 13 1.82 20.95 49.59
N ALA A 14 2.97 21.15 49.00
CA ALA A 14 4.02 21.99 49.60
C ALA A 14 4.43 23.09 48.59
N LEU A 15 4.07 24.31 48.93
CA LEU A 15 4.56 25.54 48.29
C LEU A 15 5.99 25.79 48.72
N PHE A 16 6.87 26.02 47.74
CA PHE A 16 8.17 26.69 47.98
C PHE A 16 8.33 27.87 47.02
N MET A 17 8.29 29.09 47.61
CA MET A 17 8.76 30.30 46.95
C MET A 17 10.24 30.43 47.16
N GLY A 18 10.98 30.88 46.12
CA GLY A 18 12.36 31.28 46.30
C GLY A 18 13.10 31.58 45.01
N SER A 19 13.06 32.85 44.65
CA SER A 19 14.14 33.74 44.17
C SER A 19 14.90 33.44 42.87
N CYS A 20 14.92 34.45 42.04
CA CYS A 20 15.71 34.66 40.82
C CYS A 20 17.22 34.63 41.04
N VAL A 21 17.97 34.02 40.11
CA VAL A 21 19.28 34.52 39.64
C VAL A 21 19.39 34.17 38.13
N ASP A 22 19.75 35.18 37.38
CA ASP A 22 20.00 35.25 35.96
C ASP A 22 21.34 34.57 35.61
N ASN A 23 21.40 33.95 34.47
CA ASN A 23 22.44 33.92 33.44
C ASN A 23 22.71 32.53 32.82
N GLY A 24 22.66 32.46 31.52
CA GLY A 24 23.34 31.40 30.74
C GLY A 24 22.45 30.73 29.69
N LYS A 25 22.41 31.30 28.50
CA LYS A 25 21.98 30.68 27.26
C LYS A 25 22.54 29.28 27.11
N THR A 26 21.70 28.31 26.92
CA THR A 26 21.93 27.13 26.07
C THR A 26 20.61 26.73 25.44
N ASP A 27 20.44 27.12 24.19
CA ASP A 27 19.36 26.70 23.33
C ASP A 27 19.55 25.21 23.06
N ASN A 28 18.78 24.37 23.72
CA ASN A 28 18.50 23.01 23.30
C ASN A 28 16.98 22.87 23.10
N ASN A 29 16.49 23.50 22.03
CA ASN A 29 15.22 23.07 21.44
C ASN A 29 15.48 21.76 20.71
N ALA A 30 15.34 20.65 21.41
CA ALA A 30 14.94 19.41 20.77
C ALA A 30 13.43 19.56 20.51
N GLU A 31 13.08 20.21 19.42
CA GLU A 31 11.76 20.10 18.82
C GLU A 31 11.58 18.62 18.45
N ASN A 32 10.81 17.92 19.26
CA ASN A 32 10.11 16.72 18.82
C ASN A 32 9.13 17.18 17.74
N ASP A 33 9.59 17.28 16.50
CA ASP A 33 8.73 17.37 15.32
C ASP A 33 8.14 15.96 15.08
N ASP A 34 7.19 15.59 15.94
CA ASP A 34 6.23 14.52 15.70
C ASP A 34 5.04 15.10 14.92
N SER A 35 5.33 15.86 13.86
CA SER A 35 4.36 16.12 12.82
C SER A 35 4.25 14.85 11.97
N THR A 36 3.33 13.96 12.31
CA THR A 36 2.85 12.92 11.40
C THR A 36 2.18 13.60 10.20
N ALA A 37 2.99 14.04 9.26
CA ALA A 37 2.50 14.59 8.00
C ALA A 37 1.62 13.53 7.36
N VAL A 38 0.36 13.89 7.05
CA VAL A 38 -0.58 12.97 6.39
C VAL A 38 0.00 12.60 5.03
N LYS A 39 0.32 11.32 4.84
CA LYS A 39 0.83 10.83 3.57
C LYS A 39 -0.28 10.85 2.52
N THR A 40 0.04 11.38 1.36
CA THR A 40 -0.89 11.50 0.23
C THR A 40 -0.60 10.49 -0.88
N THR A 41 0.38 9.63 -0.68
CA THR A 41 0.77 8.56 -1.60
C THR A 41 0.52 7.20 -0.96
N LEU A 42 -0.03 6.28 -1.74
CA LEU A 42 -0.31 4.90 -1.36
C LEU A 42 0.42 3.94 -2.30
N VAL A 43 1.01 2.89 -1.74
CA VAL A 43 1.43 1.71 -2.50
C VAL A 43 0.53 0.55 -2.12
N ALA A 44 -0.49 0.28 -2.94
CA ALA A 44 -1.36 -0.87 -2.81
C ALA A 44 -0.81 -2.04 -3.63
N TYR A 45 -0.74 -3.25 -3.07
CA TYR A 45 -0.20 -4.38 -3.80
C TYR A 45 -0.90 -5.69 -3.46
N PHE A 46 -0.93 -6.59 -4.43
CA PHE A 46 -1.31 -7.98 -4.27
C PHE A 46 -0.10 -8.89 -4.49
N THR A 47 0.03 -9.91 -3.68
CA THR A 47 1.01 -10.99 -3.85
C THR A 47 0.40 -12.32 -3.40
N ALA A 48 0.55 -13.37 -4.21
CA ALA A 48 -0.01 -14.69 -3.91
C ALA A 48 1.09 -15.73 -3.65
N SER A 49 2.26 -15.59 -4.25
CA SER A 49 3.33 -16.58 -4.14
C SER A 49 4.06 -16.49 -2.79
N GLU A 50 4.57 -17.63 -2.32
CA GLU A 50 5.41 -17.73 -1.11
C GLU A 50 6.67 -16.84 -1.20
N LEU A 51 7.18 -16.60 -2.39
CA LEU A 51 8.34 -15.72 -2.61
C LEU A 51 8.05 -14.25 -2.31
N ARG A 52 6.78 -13.85 -2.26
CA ARG A 52 6.33 -12.48 -1.97
C ARG A 52 7.10 -11.40 -2.73
N THR A 53 7.39 -11.63 -4.01
CA THR A 53 8.24 -10.73 -4.81
C THR A 53 7.58 -9.36 -4.98
N THR A 54 6.27 -9.31 -5.22
CA THR A 54 5.54 -8.04 -5.37
C THR A 54 5.57 -7.23 -4.07
N GLU A 55 5.46 -7.89 -2.91
CA GLU A 55 5.58 -7.23 -1.61
C GLU A 55 6.94 -6.57 -1.41
N ARG A 56 8.05 -7.27 -1.73
CA ARG A 56 9.39 -6.68 -1.60
C ARG A 56 9.55 -5.43 -2.45
N VAL A 57 9.07 -5.48 -3.69
CA VAL A 57 9.08 -4.30 -4.57
C VAL A 57 8.20 -3.19 -4.00
N ALA A 58 7.01 -3.52 -3.50
CA ALA A 58 6.08 -2.56 -2.91
C ALA A 58 6.68 -1.85 -1.68
N LYS A 59 7.38 -2.59 -0.80
CA LYS A 59 8.06 -2.01 0.36
C LYS A 59 9.15 -1.00 -0.04
N HIS A 60 10.00 -1.35 -0.99
CA HIS A 60 11.04 -0.43 -1.49
C HIS A 60 10.43 0.78 -2.22
N LEU A 61 9.31 0.58 -2.93
CA LEU A 61 8.61 1.67 -3.59
C LEU A 61 7.97 2.62 -2.56
N ALA A 62 7.37 2.07 -1.49
CA ALA A 62 6.83 2.88 -0.40
C ALA A 62 7.94 3.69 0.30
N GLU A 63 9.12 3.11 0.52
CA GLU A 63 10.28 3.83 1.02
C GLU A 63 10.76 4.92 0.05
N ALA A 64 10.80 4.62 -1.26
CA ALA A 64 11.23 5.57 -2.27
C ALA A 64 10.31 6.79 -2.42
N THR A 65 9.03 6.64 -2.08
CA THR A 65 7.96 7.65 -2.26
C THR A 65 7.45 8.22 -0.95
N ASP A 66 7.96 7.78 0.19
CA ASP A 66 7.41 8.05 1.53
C ASP A 66 5.89 7.77 1.58
N ALA A 67 5.46 6.66 0.98
CA ALA A 67 4.06 6.27 0.87
C ALA A 67 3.61 5.38 2.02
N ASP A 68 2.30 5.34 2.26
CA ASP A 68 1.68 4.27 3.02
C ASP A 68 1.65 2.98 2.20
N LEU A 69 1.70 1.85 2.88
CA LEU A 69 1.70 0.52 2.26
C LEU A 69 0.42 -0.22 2.60
N PHE A 70 -0.25 -0.79 1.60
CA PHE A 70 -1.47 -1.56 1.78
C PHE A 70 -1.42 -2.87 0.99
N GLU A 71 -1.55 -4.01 1.69
CA GLU A 71 -1.69 -5.31 1.05
C GLU A 71 -3.16 -5.56 0.68
N ILE A 72 -3.42 -5.79 -0.60
CA ILE A 72 -4.71 -6.25 -1.12
C ILE A 72 -4.81 -7.74 -0.77
N LEU A 73 -5.31 -8.03 0.42
CA LEU A 73 -5.35 -9.38 0.96
C LEU A 73 -6.63 -10.09 0.52
N PRO A 74 -6.57 -11.24 -0.19
CA PRO A 74 -7.77 -12.00 -0.54
C PRO A 74 -8.42 -12.58 0.73
N ALA A 75 -9.76 -12.57 0.79
CA ALA A 75 -10.52 -13.16 1.90
C ALA A 75 -10.24 -14.65 2.08
N LEU A 76 -10.00 -15.35 0.96
CA LEU A 76 -9.51 -16.72 0.93
C LEU A 76 -8.10 -16.73 0.32
N ALA A 77 -7.09 -17.08 1.12
CA ALA A 77 -5.72 -17.17 0.63
C ALA A 77 -5.60 -18.19 -0.52
N TYR A 78 -4.70 -17.90 -1.47
CA TYR A 78 -4.39 -18.86 -2.53
C TYR A 78 -3.44 -19.93 -2.00
N THR A 79 -3.78 -21.19 -2.24
CA THR A 79 -2.90 -22.34 -1.99
C THR A 79 -1.94 -22.55 -3.17
N THR A 80 -0.98 -23.46 -3.04
CA THR A 80 -0.09 -23.84 -4.15
C THR A 80 -0.88 -24.43 -5.32
N GLU A 81 -1.92 -25.22 -5.01
CA GLU A 81 -2.83 -25.83 -5.99
C GLU A 81 -3.66 -24.77 -6.69
N ASP A 82 -4.17 -23.78 -5.97
CA ASP A 82 -4.89 -22.62 -6.55
C ASP A 82 -4.05 -21.83 -7.55
N LEU A 83 -2.72 -21.87 -7.41
CA LEU A 83 -1.78 -21.13 -8.24
C LEU A 83 -1.16 -21.97 -9.38
N ASP A 84 -1.52 -23.26 -9.51
CA ASP A 84 -1.00 -24.08 -10.62
C ASP A 84 -1.64 -23.63 -11.95
N TRP A 85 -0.95 -22.75 -12.64
CA TRP A 85 -1.38 -22.20 -13.94
C TRP A 85 -1.49 -23.26 -15.06
N ARG A 86 -0.99 -24.47 -14.86
CA ARG A 86 -1.10 -25.61 -15.80
C ARG A 86 -2.37 -26.40 -15.58
N ASP A 87 -2.99 -26.27 -14.43
CA ASP A 87 -4.28 -26.86 -14.12
C ASP A 87 -5.39 -25.90 -14.57
N GLU A 88 -6.22 -26.38 -15.50
CA GLU A 88 -7.32 -25.61 -16.05
C GLU A 88 -8.45 -25.33 -15.06
N ASP A 89 -8.54 -26.13 -14.01
CA ASP A 89 -9.53 -26.06 -12.95
C ASP A 89 -9.00 -25.35 -11.68
N SER A 90 -7.71 -24.98 -11.67
CA SER A 90 -7.14 -24.22 -10.57
C SER A 90 -7.87 -22.88 -10.40
N ARG A 91 -8.00 -22.42 -9.16
CA ARG A 91 -8.70 -21.17 -8.84
C ARG A 91 -8.18 -19.99 -9.66
N SER A 92 -6.87 -19.80 -9.74
CA SER A 92 -6.29 -18.70 -10.51
C SER A 92 -6.62 -18.81 -12.00
N THR A 93 -6.59 -20.03 -12.58
CA THR A 93 -6.96 -20.25 -13.98
C THR A 93 -8.44 -19.93 -14.23
N VAL A 94 -9.33 -20.41 -13.37
CA VAL A 94 -10.77 -20.16 -13.47
C VAL A 94 -11.07 -18.66 -13.35
N GLU A 95 -10.51 -17.98 -12.35
CA GLU A 95 -10.69 -16.54 -12.17
C GLU A 95 -10.17 -15.74 -13.38
N MET A 96 -9.02 -16.14 -13.96
CA MET A 96 -8.47 -15.41 -15.11
C MET A 96 -9.22 -15.63 -16.42
N LYS A 97 -9.86 -16.80 -16.61
CA LYS A 97 -10.75 -17.08 -17.73
C LYS A 97 -12.06 -16.27 -17.67
N ASP A 98 -12.53 -15.94 -16.46
CA ASP A 98 -13.73 -15.12 -16.25
C ASP A 98 -13.34 -13.64 -16.05
N SER A 99 -13.66 -12.81 -17.05
CA SER A 99 -13.40 -11.36 -16.98
C SER A 99 -14.25 -10.64 -15.92
N THR A 100 -15.33 -11.29 -15.44
CA THR A 100 -16.25 -10.74 -14.43
C THR A 100 -15.92 -11.22 -13.01
N ALA A 101 -14.98 -12.14 -12.85
CA ALA A 101 -14.57 -12.63 -11.54
C ALA A 101 -14.06 -11.47 -10.65
N ARG A 102 -14.55 -11.44 -9.41
CA ARG A 102 -14.18 -10.44 -8.39
C ARG A 102 -13.87 -11.15 -7.07
N PRO A 103 -12.65 -11.70 -6.92
CA PRO A 103 -12.24 -12.32 -5.67
C PRO A 103 -12.41 -11.34 -4.51
N GLU A 104 -12.98 -11.80 -3.41
CA GLU A 104 -13.24 -10.97 -2.24
C GLU A 104 -11.93 -10.54 -1.54
N ILE A 105 -11.91 -9.30 -1.05
CA ILE A 105 -10.79 -8.72 -0.27
C ILE A 105 -11.14 -8.77 1.20
N ALA A 106 -10.22 -9.29 2.03
CA ALA A 106 -10.43 -9.49 3.47
C ALA A 106 -10.55 -8.19 4.27
N ILE A 107 -9.80 -7.16 3.86
CA ILE A 107 -9.69 -5.90 4.61
C ILE A 107 -9.86 -4.74 3.64
N LYS A 108 -10.78 -3.82 3.97
CA LYS A 108 -10.97 -2.59 3.22
C LYS A 108 -10.07 -1.50 3.77
N LEU A 109 -9.47 -0.70 2.90
CA LEU A 109 -8.73 0.50 3.28
C LEU A 109 -9.73 1.62 3.65
N GLU A 110 -9.64 2.14 4.88
CA GLU A 110 -10.65 3.09 5.39
C GLU A 110 -10.51 4.50 4.79
N ASN A 111 -9.30 4.99 4.61
CA ASN A 111 -9.04 6.40 4.31
C ASN A 111 -8.51 6.62 2.88
N MET A 112 -9.13 5.99 1.87
CA MET A 112 -8.70 6.15 0.46
C MET A 112 -8.69 7.62 0.01
N ASP A 113 -9.58 8.44 0.55
CA ASP A 113 -9.74 9.85 0.13
C ASP A 113 -8.50 10.71 0.42
N GLN A 114 -7.67 10.35 1.40
CA GLN A 114 -6.44 11.08 1.72
C GLN A 114 -5.36 10.95 0.64
N TYR A 115 -5.41 9.90 -0.21
CA TYR A 115 -4.39 9.63 -1.19
C TYR A 115 -4.71 10.26 -2.55
N ASN A 116 -3.75 10.99 -3.12
CA ASN A 116 -3.83 11.57 -4.46
C ASN A 116 -3.09 10.72 -5.50
N THR A 117 -2.04 10.01 -5.06
CA THR A 117 -1.21 9.15 -5.92
C THR A 117 -1.23 7.73 -5.39
N ILE A 118 -1.61 6.78 -6.24
CA ILE A 118 -1.76 5.38 -5.90
C ILE A 118 -0.90 4.53 -6.85
N TYR A 119 0.14 3.89 -6.30
CA TYR A 119 0.85 2.83 -6.99
C TYR A 119 0.09 1.52 -6.78
N VAL A 120 -0.22 0.79 -7.86
CA VAL A 120 -0.94 -0.48 -7.80
C VAL A 120 -0.04 -1.59 -8.31
N GLY A 121 0.34 -2.51 -7.41
CA GLY A 121 1.29 -3.58 -7.65
C GLY A 121 0.66 -4.97 -7.74
N PHE A 122 1.10 -5.79 -8.70
CA PHE A 122 0.58 -7.14 -8.89
C PHE A 122 1.56 -8.06 -9.64
N PRO A 123 1.47 -9.39 -9.46
CA PRO A 123 2.13 -10.33 -10.36
C PRO A 123 1.37 -10.37 -11.70
N ILE A 124 2.08 -10.50 -12.82
CA ILE A 124 1.42 -10.73 -14.11
C ILE A 124 0.89 -12.16 -14.17
N TRP A 125 -0.43 -12.31 -14.34
CA TRP A 125 -1.11 -13.56 -14.60
C TRP A 125 -1.72 -13.53 -16.00
N TRP A 126 -1.46 -14.54 -16.84
CA TRP A 126 -1.98 -14.62 -18.22
C TRP A 126 -1.87 -13.29 -19.00
N TYR A 127 -0.67 -12.65 -18.90
CA TYR A 127 -0.35 -11.38 -19.56
C TYR A 127 -1.18 -10.16 -19.11
N THR A 128 -1.91 -10.26 -18.01
CA THR A 128 -2.69 -9.15 -17.45
C THR A 128 -2.61 -9.13 -15.89
N ALA A 129 -3.37 -8.28 -15.24
CA ALA A 129 -3.47 -8.21 -13.78
C ALA A 129 -4.43 -9.29 -13.23
N PRO A 130 -4.17 -9.86 -12.04
CA PRO A 130 -5.13 -10.74 -11.35
C PRO A 130 -6.46 -10.03 -11.06
N ARG A 131 -7.57 -10.77 -11.14
CA ARG A 131 -8.93 -10.22 -10.99
C ARG A 131 -9.18 -9.50 -9.65
N ILE A 132 -8.47 -9.85 -8.60
CA ILE A 132 -8.55 -9.16 -7.31
C ILE A 132 -8.14 -7.67 -7.41
N ILE A 133 -7.32 -7.28 -8.39
CA ILE A 133 -6.98 -5.88 -8.65
C ILE A 133 -8.19 -5.12 -9.17
N ASN A 134 -9.03 -5.76 -10.01
CA ASN A 134 -10.31 -5.17 -10.41
C ASN A 134 -11.22 -4.96 -9.21
N THR A 135 -11.33 -5.96 -8.31
CA THR A 135 -12.08 -5.82 -7.06
C THR A 135 -11.63 -4.62 -6.25
N PHE A 136 -10.32 -4.45 -6.06
CA PHE A 136 -9.76 -3.31 -5.33
C PHE A 136 -10.12 -1.98 -5.98
N LEU A 137 -9.91 -1.85 -7.29
CA LEU A 137 -10.18 -0.61 -8.01
C LEU A 137 -11.67 -0.25 -8.08
N GLU A 138 -12.56 -1.22 -7.99
CA GLU A 138 -14.02 -1.00 -8.01
C GLU A 138 -14.58 -0.65 -6.62
N GLN A 139 -13.80 -0.81 -5.54
CA GLN A 139 -14.26 -0.51 -4.19
C GLN A 139 -14.20 0.97 -3.81
N TYR A 140 -13.49 1.80 -4.58
CA TYR A 140 -13.21 3.20 -4.25
C TYR A 140 -13.44 4.13 -5.44
N ASP A 141 -13.67 5.40 -5.15
CA ASP A 141 -13.66 6.46 -6.17
C ASP A 141 -12.23 6.97 -6.40
N PHE A 142 -11.73 6.78 -7.60
CA PHE A 142 -10.42 7.27 -8.04
C PHE A 142 -10.50 8.52 -8.92
N THR A 143 -11.64 9.18 -8.99
CA THR A 143 -11.80 10.42 -9.78
C THR A 143 -10.81 11.48 -9.32
N GLY A 144 -10.02 11.99 -10.28
CA GLY A 144 -8.97 12.98 -10.01
C GLY A 144 -7.69 12.45 -9.37
N LYS A 145 -7.66 11.17 -8.94
CA LYS A 145 -6.46 10.53 -8.38
C LYS A 145 -5.55 10.01 -9.50
N THR A 146 -4.25 9.94 -9.24
CA THR A 146 -3.27 9.38 -10.17
C THR A 146 -2.98 7.93 -9.83
N ILE A 147 -3.12 7.03 -10.79
CA ILE A 147 -2.81 5.59 -10.65
C ILE A 147 -1.61 5.22 -11.51
N ILE A 148 -0.63 4.57 -10.88
CA ILE A 148 0.62 4.13 -11.51
C ILE A 148 0.75 2.62 -11.30
N PRO A 149 0.53 1.78 -12.33
CA PRO A 149 0.68 0.35 -12.19
C PRO A 149 2.15 -0.05 -12.18
N PHE A 150 2.50 -1.02 -11.34
CA PHE A 150 3.74 -1.75 -11.41
C PHE A 150 3.48 -3.25 -11.28
N ALA A 151 4.33 -4.05 -11.86
CA ALA A 151 4.14 -5.49 -11.83
C ALA A 151 5.43 -6.25 -11.57
N THR A 152 5.30 -7.47 -11.07
CA THR A 152 6.34 -8.47 -11.07
C THR A 152 5.97 -9.60 -12.05
N SER A 153 6.95 -10.19 -12.70
CA SER A 153 6.69 -11.18 -13.74
C SER A 153 7.81 -12.21 -13.82
N GLY A 154 7.47 -13.45 -14.13
CA GLY A 154 8.41 -14.50 -14.44
C GLY A 154 9.10 -14.37 -15.79
N GLY A 155 8.72 -13.39 -16.62
CA GLY A 155 9.32 -13.19 -17.95
C GLY A 155 8.54 -12.32 -18.93
N SER A 156 7.26 -12.05 -18.66
CA SER A 156 6.45 -11.15 -19.51
C SER A 156 6.60 -9.69 -19.10
N GLY A 157 6.39 -8.77 -20.07
CA GLY A 157 6.24 -7.34 -19.81
C GLY A 157 4.87 -6.98 -19.25
N MET A 158 4.60 -5.66 -19.08
CA MET A 158 3.29 -5.14 -18.64
C MET A 158 2.13 -5.53 -19.58
N GLY A 159 2.42 -5.74 -20.87
CA GLY A 159 1.36 -5.96 -21.86
C GLY A 159 0.33 -4.85 -21.81
N ASN A 160 -0.95 -5.24 -21.86
CA ASN A 160 -2.09 -4.33 -21.77
C ASN A 160 -2.64 -4.19 -20.34
N SER A 161 -1.95 -4.72 -19.32
CA SER A 161 -2.48 -4.80 -17.95
C SER A 161 -3.03 -3.47 -17.43
N GLY A 162 -2.30 -2.37 -17.63
CA GLY A 162 -2.74 -1.04 -17.19
C GLY A 162 -3.97 -0.53 -17.95
N GLU A 163 -4.00 -0.71 -19.27
CA GLU A 163 -5.14 -0.30 -20.12
C GLU A 163 -6.39 -1.13 -19.79
N ASP A 164 -6.25 -2.44 -19.58
CA ASP A 164 -7.34 -3.32 -19.20
C ASP A 164 -7.94 -2.92 -17.86
N LEU A 165 -7.10 -2.63 -16.85
CA LEU A 165 -7.53 -2.16 -15.53
C LEU A 165 -8.24 -0.81 -15.62
N LYS A 166 -7.68 0.15 -16.34
CA LYS A 166 -8.28 1.46 -16.56
C LYS A 166 -9.67 1.34 -17.13
N LYS A 167 -9.81 0.58 -18.22
CA LYS A 167 -11.08 0.41 -18.92
C LYS A 167 -12.12 -0.31 -18.06
N ALA A 168 -11.69 -1.33 -17.31
CA ALA A 168 -12.61 -2.19 -16.59
C ALA A 168 -13.05 -1.63 -15.24
N SER A 169 -12.19 -0.89 -14.53
CA SER A 169 -12.43 -0.68 -13.11
C SER A 169 -12.26 0.78 -12.62
N ALA A 170 -11.40 1.59 -13.25
CA ALA A 170 -11.19 2.97 -12.81
C ALA A 170 -10.99 3.93 -14.01
N PRO A 171 -12.01 4.10 -14.88
CA PRO A 171 -11.86 4.88 -16.12
C PRO A 171 -11.68 6.38 -15.90
N ASN A 172 -12.11 6.91 -14.74
CA ASN A 172 -12.07 8.34 -14.43
C ASN A 172 -10.79 8.78 -13.67
N ALA A 173 -9.90 7.85 -13.36
CA ALA A 173 -8.61 8.17 -12.76
C ALA A 173 -7.62 8.70 -13.82
N ASN A 174 -6.58 9.40 -13.36
CA ASN A 174 -5.43 9.77 -14.18
C ASN A 174 -4.42 8.61 -14.16
N TRP A 175 -4.30 7.89 -15.27
CA TRP A 175 -3.40 6.74 -15.36
C TRP A 175 -2.06 7.11 -15.98
N ILE A 176 -0.97 6.75 -15.32
CA ILE A 176 0.39 6.81 -15.88
C ILE A 176 0.73 5.45 -16.47
N LEU A 177 0.52 5.30 -17.77
CA LEU A 177 0.65 4.04 -18.48
C LEU A 177 1.90 4.00 -19.39
N PRO A 178 2.40 2.81 -19.68
CA PRO A 178 1.87 1.47 -19.33
C PRO A 178 2.17 1.02 -17.89
N GLY A 179 2.93 1.77 -17.11
CA GLY A 179 3.51 1.34 -15.85
C GLY A 179 4.85 0.62 -16.05
N LYS A 180 5.30 -0.15 -15.05
CA LYS A 180 6.62 -0.79 -15.10
C LYS A 180 6.65 -2.19 -14.51
N VAL A 181 7.34 -3.12 -15.18
CA VAL A 181 7.73 -4.40 -14.56
C VAL A 181 8.97 -4.16 -13.72
N LEU A 182 8.88 -4.52 -12.44
CA LEU A 182 9.90 -4.36 -11.42
C LEU A 182 10.17 -5.73 -10.78
N ASN A 183 11.19 -6.44 -11.26
CA ASN A 183 11.49 -7.78 -10.76
C ASN A 183 12.62 -7.78 -9.73
N GLY A 184 12.68 -8.87 -8.96
CA GLY A 184 13.75 -9.10 -8.00
C GLY A 184 13.63 -8.25 -6.74
N ASN A 185 14.68 -7.50 -6.45
CA ASN A 185 14.80 -6.64 -5.28
C ASN A 185 15.41 -5.28 -5.72
N PRO A 186 14.65 -4.45 -6.47
CA PRO A 186 15.19 -3.21 -7.02
C PRO A 186 15.64 -2.28 -5.88
N PRO A 187 16.86 -1.69 -5.94
CA PRO A 187 17.30 -0.71 -4.97
C PRO A 187 16.38 0.52 -4.94
N VAL A 188 16.19 1.11 -3.76
CA VAL A 188 15.35 2.30 -3.57
C VAL A 188 15.75 3.45 -4.50
N ASP A 189 17.05 3.69 -4.70
CA ASP A 189 17.54 4.74 -5.59
C ASP A 189 17.17 4.49 -7.06
N SER A 190 17.12 3.24 -7.50
CA SER A 190 16.64 2.90 -8.84
C SER A 190 15.15 3.18 -9.02
N LEU A 191 14.37 2.99 -7.94
CA LEU A 191 12.95 3.33 -7.92
C LEU A 191 12.76 4.85 -7.92
N LYS A 192 13.51 5.60 -7.13
CA LYS A 192 13.51 7.07 -7.17
C LYS A 192 13.84 7.60 -8.56
N ALA A 193 14.85 7.03 -9.22
CA ALA A 193 15.18 7.40 -10.59
C ALA A 193 14.03 7.13 -11.58
N TRP A 194 13.33 6.00 -11.43
CA TRP A 194 12.13 5.71 -12.23
C TRP A 194 11.01 6.71 -11.95
N ILE A 195 10.69 6.95 -10.67
CA ILE A 195 9.63 7.89 -10.25
C ILE A 195 9.89 9.28 -10.83
N ALA A 196 11.14 9.74 -10.82
CA ALA A 196 11.53 11.03 -11.40
C ALA A 196 11.29 11.13 -12.93
N THR A 197 11.08 10.00 -13.63
CA THR A 197 10.70 9.99 -15.05
C THR A 197 9.20 10.08 -15.28
N LEU A 198 8.38 9.96 -14.22
CA LEU A 198 6.94 10.00 -14.31
C LEU A 198 6.46 11.46 -14.31
N ASP A 199 5.53 11.80 -15.18
CA ASP A 199 4.87 13.12 -15.20
C ASP A 199 3.74 13.13 -14.15
N LEU A 200 4.14 13.30 -12.90
CA LEU A 200 3.21 13.41 -11.76
C LEU A 200 2.81 14.88 -11.61
N LYS A 201 1.57 15.18 -11.98
CA LYS A 201 0.98 16.52 -11.87
C LYS A 201 0.36 16.76 -10.51
#